data_75f8c03759fe4438a01e872786be4c28
#
_entry.id   75f8c03759fe4438a01e872786be4c28
#
_cell.length_a   1.000
_cell.length_b   1.000
_cell.length_c   1.000
_cell.angle_alpha   90.00
_cell.angle_beta   90.00
_cell.angle_gamma   90.00
#
_symmetry.space_group_name_H-M   'P 1'
#
loop_
_entity.id
_entity.type
_entity.pdbx_description
1 polymer ?
#
loop_
_entity_poly.entity_id
_entity_poly.type
_entity_poly.pdbx_seq_one_letter_code
_entity_poly.pdbx_strand_id
1 'polypeptide(L)'
;MSERETWATRAGFILAAVGSAVGLGNIWQFPFKTSEYGGATFLVVYLVAALGIGLPAMLAEFVVGRRSSLNAIGAFEELGHRNWKWVGVLGVGTGFWILSYYSVVGGWVLRYIGGSVTGAYFADPAAYFGQIS
;
A
#
# COMPACT_ATOMS: atom_id res chain seq x y z
N MET A 1 8.78 29.36 8.06
CA MET A 1 9.04 28.06 7.43
C MET A 1 8.76 27.03 8.52
N SER A 2 7.72 26.22 8.38
CA SER A 2 7.46 25.15 9.35
C SER A 2 8.61 24.13 9.24
N GLU A 3 9.29 23.87 10.33
CA GLU A 3 10.30 22.80 10.38
C GLU A 3 9.59 21.49 10.05
N ARG A 4 10.09 20.79 9.01
CA ARG A 4 9.56 19.49 8.65
C ARG A 4 9.98 18.48 9.73
N GLU A 5 9.03 17.75 10.25
CA GLU A 5 9.30 16.64 11.15
C GLU A 5 10.20 15.60 10.46
N THR A 6 11.26 15.20 11.14
CA THR A 6 12.20 14.21 10.67
C THR A 6 12.26 13.03 11.65
N TRP A 7 12.59 11.86 11.13
CA TRP A 7 12.76 10.67 11.97
C TRP A 7 13.98 10.81 12.88
N ALA A 8 13.79 10.61 14.18
CA ALA A 8 14.85 10.72 15.17
C ALA A 8 16.00 9.72 14.97
N THR A 9 15.69 8.55 14.41
CA THR A 9 16.68 7.48 14.17
C THR A 9 16.46 6.79 12.81
N ARG A 10 17.53 6.25 12.23
CA ARG A 10 17.45 5.41 11.01
C ARG A 10 16.60 4.17 11.24
N ALA A 11 16.72 3.54 12.40
CA ALA A 11 15.93 2.36 12.76
C ALA A 11 14.43 2.70 12.84
N GLY A 12 14.07 3.83 13.43
CA GLY A 12 12.68 4.32 13.45
C GLY A 12 12.09 4.52 12.04
N PHE A 13 12.87 5.12 11.14
CA PHE A 13 12.47 5.26 9.73
C PHE A 13 12.25 3.90 9.05
N ILE A 14 13.19 2.95 9.21
CA ILE A 14 13.09 1.62 8.59
C ILE A 14 11.88 0.86 9.15
N LEU A 15 11.68 0.87 10.46
CA LEU A 15 10.54 0.20 11.10
C LEU A 15 9.20 0.80 10.65
N ALA A 16 9.12 2.11 10.53
CA ALA A 16 7.93 2.78 10.03
C ALA A 16 7.65 2.44 8.54
N ALA A 17 8.70 2.41 7.71
CA ALA A 17 8.59 2.03 6.31
C ALA A 17 8.13 0.57 6.15
N VAL A 18 8.72 -0.36 6.92
CA VAL A 18 8.30 -1.77 6.96
C VAL A 18 6.86 -1.91 7.45
N GLY A 19 6.51 -1.23 8.55
CA GLY A 19 5.16 -1.27 9.10
C GLY A 19 4.11 -0.71 8.13
N SER A 20 4.45 0.34 7.39
CA SER A 20 3.59 0.90 6.34
C SER A 20 3.45 -0.03 5.12
N ALA A 21 4.49 -0.82 4.82
CA ALA A 21 4.47 -1.76 3.71
C ALA A 21 3.64 -3.02 4.00
N VAL A 22 3.49 -3.41 5.28
CA VAL A 22 2.70 -4.57 5.69
C VAL A 22 1.23 -4.17 5.77
N GLY A 23 0.48 -4.52 4.75
CA GLY A 23 -0.97 -4.24 4.65
C GLY A 23 -1.80 -5.50 4.47
N LEU A 24 -3.11 -5.32 4.45
CA LEU A 24 -4.08 -6.39 4.22
C LEU A 24 -3.77 -7.19 2.94
N GLY A 25 -3.32 -6.52 1.88
CA GLY A 25 -2.94 -7.17 0.63
C GLY A 25 -1.86 -8.24 0.80
N ASN A 26 -0.89 -8.01 1.67
CA ASN A 26 0.21 -8.97 1.92
C ASN A 26 -0.26 -10.19 2.70
N ILE A 27 -1.27 -10.03 3.56
CA ILE A 27 -1.74 -11.09 4.45
C ILE A 27 -2.73 -12.01 3.75
N TRP A 28 -3.65 -11.49 2.93
CA TRP A 28 -4.68 -12.30 2.28
C TRP A 28 -4.57 -12.34 0.76
N GLN A 29 -4.41 -11.18 0.11
CA GLN A 29 -4.47 -11.10 -1.35
C GLN A 29 -3.24 -11.71 -2.02
N PHE A 30 -2.05 -11.46 -1.48
CA PHE A 30 -0.82 -11.99 -2.05
C PHE A 30 -0.73 -13.52 -2.00
N PRO A 31 -1.00 -14.21 -0.86
CA PRO A 31 -1.07 -15.67 -0.83
C PRO A 31 -2.14 -16.24 -1.75
N PHE A 32 -3.32 -15.61 -1.80
CA PHE A 32 -4.39 -16.01 -2.68
C PHE A 32 -3.96 -15.94 -4.16
N LYS A 33 -3.42 -14.81 -4.60
CA LYS A 33 -2.92 -14.63 -5.97
C LYS A 33 -1.76 -15.56 -6.30
N THR A 34 -0.87 -15.82 -5.35
CA THR A 34 0.21 -16.79 -5.53
C THR A 34 -0.36 -18.17 -5.82
N SER A 35 -1.38 -18.61 -5.08
CA SER A 35 -2.05 -19.89 -5.32
C SER A 35 -2.77 -19.93 -6.67
N GLU A 36 -3.47 -18.84 -7.05
CA GLU A 36 -4.27 -18.75 -8.27
C GLU A 36 -3.39 -18.75 -9.55
N TYR A 37 -2.24 -18.08 -9.51
CA TYR A 37 -1.38 -17.87 -10.68
C TYR A 37 -0.14 -18.77 -10.75
N GLY A 38 -0.22 -19.98 -10.23
CA GLY A 38 0.80 -21.02 -10.42
C GLY A 38 1.95 -20.99 -9.41
N GLY A 39 1.72 -20.48 -8.19
CA GLY A 39 2.65 -20.62 -7.07
C GLY A 39 4.05 -20.07 -7.34
N ALA A 40 5.03 -20.95 -7.52
CA ALA A 40 6.43 -20.57 -7.71
C ALA A 40 6.66 -19.70 -8.95
N THR A 41 5.95 -19.95 -10.04
CA THR A 41 6.05 -19.13 -11.27
C THR A 41 5.64 -17.70 -11.01
N PHE A 42 4.52 -17.50 -10.31
CA PHE A 42 4.08 -16.17 -9.90
C PHE A 42 5.12 -15.47 -9.03
N LEU A 43 5.71 -16.17 -8.06
CA LEU A 43 6.73 -15.60 -7.18
C LEU A 43 7.98 -15.14 -7.94
N VAL A 44 8.44 -15.91 -8.92
CA VAL A 44 9.60 -15.52 -9.75
C VAL A 44 9.28 -14.25 -10.54
N VAL A 45 8.13 -14.20 -11.22
CA VAL A 45 7.71 -13.02 -12.00
C VAL A 45 7.54 -11.80 -11.09
N TYR A 46 6.92 -12.02 -9.92
CA TYR A 46 6.76 -10.97 -8.93
C TYR A 46 8.10 -10.40 -8.45
N LEU A 47 9.07 -11.26 -8.13
CA LEU A 47 10.39 -10.81 -7.70
C LEU A 47 11.13 -10.04 -8.80
N VAL A 48 11.07 -10.51 -10.04
CA VAL A 48 11.66 -9.79 -11.19
C VAL A 48 11.02 -8.42 -11.35
N ALA A 49 9.69 -8.33 -11.28
CA ALA A 49 8.97 -7.04 -11.37
C ALA A 49 9.26 -6.13 -10.17
N ALA A 50 9.30 -6.67 -8.95
CA ALA A 50 9.59 -5.91 -7.74
C ALA A 50 11.01 -5.32 -7.76
N LEU A 51 12.00 -6.09 -8.19
CA LEU A 51 13.38 -5.63 -8.27
C LEU A 51 13.64 -4.76 -9.51
N GLY A 52 13.05 -5.10 -10.65
CA GLY A 52 13.30 -4.39 -11.91
C GLY A 52 12.49 -3.11 -12.07
N ILE A 53 11.31 -3.03 -11.51
CA ILE A 53 10.41 -1.87 -11.63
C ILE A 53 10.16 -1.23 -10.27
N GLY A 54 9.77 -2.01 -9.28
CA GLY A 54 9.37 -1.49 -7.97
C GLY A 54 10.51 -0.79 -7.23
N LEU A 55 11.65 -1.43 -7.15
CA LEU A 55 12.83 -0.87 -6.47
C LEU A 55 13.34 0.43 -7.13
N PRO A 56 13.55 0.52 -8.46
CA PRO A 56 13.91 1.78 -9.11
C PRO A 56 12.89 2.89 -8.92
N ALA A 57 11.59 2.57 -9.01
CA ALA A 57 10.52 3.54 -8.78
C ALA A 57 10.57 4.10 -7.34
N MET A 58 10.69 3.23 -6.35
CA MET A 58 10.82 3.63 -4.95
C MET A 58 12.06 4.50 -4.70
N LEU A 59 13.20 4.16 -5.30
CA LEU A 59 14.42 4.97 -5.20
C LEU A 59 14.25 6.35 -5.83
N ALA A 60 13.55 6.44 -6.97
CA ALA A 60 13.22 7.71 -7.61
C ALA A 60 12.34 8.58 -6.70
N GLU A 61 11.31 8.00 -6.07
CA GLU A 61 10.46 8.70 -5.10
C GLU A 61 11.25 9.22 -3.90
N PHE A 62 12.19 8.42 -3.36
CA PHE A 62 13.06 8.86 -2.28
C PHE A 62 13.97 10.03 -2.69
N VAL A 63 14.50 10.01 -3.91
CA VAL A 63 15.33 11.12 -4.42
C VAL A 63 14.49 12.39 -4.54
N VAL A 64 13.28 12.29 -5.10
CA VAL A 64 12.35 13.43 -5.24
C VAL A 64 11.99 13.98 -3.86
N GLY A 65 11.59 13.11 -2.93
CA GLY A 65 11.21 13.53 -1.58
C GLY A 65 12.34 14.16 -0.78
N ARG A 66 13.57 13.64 -0.93
CA ARG A 66 14.75 14.19 -0.23
C ARG A 66 15.21 15.53 -0.82
N ARG A 67 15.13 15.70 -2.13
CA ARG A 67 15.60 16.94 -2.81
C ARG A 67 14.66 18.11 -2.56
N SER A 68 13.36 17.89 -2.68
CA SER A 68 12.38 18.96 -2.52
C SER A 68 12.08 19.28 -1.04
N SER A 69 12.13 18.29 -0.16
CA SER A 69 11.67 18.41 1.23
C SER A 69 10.23 18.96 1.37
N LEU A 70 9.41 18.77 0.34
CA LEU A 70 8.02 19.21 0.25
C LEU A 70 7.05 18.03 0.23
N ASN A 71 5.75 18.33 0.23
CA ASN A 71 4.70 17.33 -0.01
C ASN A 71 4.71 16.85 -1.47
N ALA A 72 3.95 15.79 -1.77
CA ALA A 72 3.95 15.17 -3.10
C ALA A 72 3.64 16.14 -4.24
N ILE A 73 2.76 17.12 -4.04
CA ILE A 73 2.39 18.09 -5.07
C ILE A 73 3.51 19.14 -5.26
N GLY A 74 3.98 19.72 -4.16
CA GLY A 74 5.02 20.73 -4.17
C GLY A 74 6.38 20.18 -4.66
N ALA A 75 6.68 18.91 -4.37
CA ALA A 75 7.92 18.27 -4.81
C ALA A 75 8.05 18.23 -6.34
N PHE A 76 6.98 17.85 -7.02
CA PHE A 76 6.97 17.80 -8.48
C PHE A 76 6.96 19.19 -9.14
N GLU A 77 6.32 20.17 -8.50
CA GLU A 77 6.32 21.56 -8.99
C GLU A 77 7.71 22.18 -8.88
N GLU A 78 8.42 21.98 -7.76
CA GLU A 78 9.74 22.55 -7.51
C GLU A 78 10.85 21.92 -8.35
N LEU A 79 10.85 20.60 -8.48
CA LEU A 79 11.90 19.86 -9.20
C LEU A 79 11.68 19.82 -10.72
N GLY A 80 10.48 20.14 -11.18
CA GLY A 80 10.10 20.16 -12.59
C GLY A 80 9.62 21.55 -13.03
N HIS A 81 8.70 21.56 -14.00
CA HIS A 81 7.99 22.75 -14.41
C HIS A 81 6.62 22.78 -13.71
N ARG A 82 6.02 23.96 -13.61
CA ARG A 82 4.71 24.18 -12.96
C ARG A 82 3.63 23.13 -13.33
N ASN A 83 3.66 22.60 -14.54
CA ASN A 83 2.70 21.58 -14.98
C ASN A 83 2.91 20.21 -14.33
N TRP A 84 4.10 19.93 -13.81
CA TRP A 84 4.38 18.65 -13.13
C TRP A 84 3.66 18.49 -11.80
N LYS A 85 3.11 19.55 -11.23
CA LYS A 85 2.24 19.47 -10.05
C LYS A 85 1.09 18.47 -10.24
N TRP A 86 0.59 18.31 -11.47
CA TRP A 86 -0.50 17.39 -11.77
C TRP A 86 -0.14 15.93 -11.53
N VAL A 87 1.13 15.56 -11.64
CA VAL A 87 1.61 14.21 -11.27
C VAL A 87 1.44 13.99 -9.77
N GLY A 88 1.79 14.98 -8.95
CA GLY A 88 1.54 14.91 -7.50
C GLY A 88 0.06 14.88 -7.14
N VAL A 89 -0.77 15.67 -7.83
CA VAL A 89 -2.23 15.66 -7.65
C VAL A 89 -2.82 14.29 -7.98
N LEU A 90 -2.39 13.67 -9.09
CA LEU A 90 -2.81 12.32 -9.47
C LEU A 90 -2.37 11.30 -8.40
N GLY A 91 -1.15 11.41 -7.87
CA GLY A 91 -0.66 10.55 -6.79
C GLY A 91 -1.53 10.65 -5.53
N VAL A 92 -1.86 11.86 -5.10
CA VAL A 92 -2.76 12.09 -3.97
C VAL A 92 -4.17 11.54 -4.25
N GLY A 93 -4.71 11.81 -5.44
CA GLY A 93 -6.03 11.29 -5.86
C GLY A 93 -6.08 9.76 -5.87
N THR A 94 -5.01 9.11 -6.36
CA THR A 94 -4.86 7.66 -6.31
C THR A 94 -4.85 7.13 -4.86
N GLY A 95 -4.18 7.85 -3.95
CA GLY A 95 -4.20 7.52 -2.52
C GLY A 95 -5.62 7.52 -1.94
N PHE A 96 -6.43 8.51 -2.26
CA PHE A 96 -7.85 8.57 -1.85
C PHE A 96 -8.66 7.41 -2.43
N TRP A 97 -8.45 7.08 -3.70
CA TRP A 97 -9.12 5.97 -4.36
C TRP A 97 -8.80 4.64 -3.69
N ILE A 98 -7.51 4.40 -3.42
CA ILE A 98 -7.04 3.20 -2.72
C ILE A 98 -7.63 3.15 -1.30
N LEU A 99 -7.65 4.27 -0.58
CA LEU A 99 -8.19 4.32 0.79
C LEU A 99 -9.68 3.95 0.82
N SER A 100 -10.46 4.40 -0.16
CA SER A 100 -11.89 4.05 -0.28
C SER A 100 -12.09 2.54 -0.41
N TYR A 101 -11.36 1.89 -1.32
CA TYR A 101 -11.39 0.43 -1.47
C TYR A 101 -10.89 -0.30 -0.21
N TYR A 102 -9.80 0.17 0.35
CA TYR A 102 -9.21 -0.43 1.55
C TYR A 102 -10.14 -0.38 2.76
N SER A 103 -10.95 0.66 2.88
CA SER A 103 -11.94 0.80 3.95
C SER A 103 -13.01 -0.29 3.88
N VAL A 104 -13.46 -0.67 2.68
CA VAL A 104 -14.41 -1.77 2.48
C VAL A 104 -13.79 -3.10 2.90
N VAL A 105 -12.59 -3.40 2.38
CA VAL A 105 -11.87 -4.64 2.71
C VAL A 105 -11.58 -4.71 4.22
N GLY A 106 -11.18 -3.59 4.83
CA GLY A 106 -10.98 -3.49 6.27
C GLY A 106 -12.25 -3.80 7.06
N GLY A 107 -13.40 -3.32 6.58
CA GLY A 107 -14.71 -3.65 7.15
C GLY A 107 -15.02 -5.14 7.12
N TRP A 108 -14.74 -5.83 6.02
CA TRP A 108 -14.89 -7.29 5.92
C TRP A 108 -13.99 -8.02 6.92
N VAL A 109 -12.72 -7.62 7.02
CA VAL A 109 -11.77 -8.22 7.98
C VAL A 109 -12.27 -8.09 9.41
N LEU A 110 -12.76 -6.91 9.80
CA LEU A 110 -13.33 -6.70 11.15
C LEU A 110 -14.55 -7.59 11.40
N ARG A 111 -15.43 -7.77 10.41
CA ARG A 111 -16.56 -8.70 10.52
C ARG A 111 -16.12 -10.15 10.66
N TYR A 112 -15.09 -10.58 9.92
CA TYR A 112 -14.53 -11.92 10.07
C TYR A 112 -13.89 -12.13 11.45
N ILE A 113 -13.21 -11.14 12.01
CA ILE A 113 -12.66 -11.19 13.38
C ILE A 113 -13.81 -11.39 14.39
N GLY A 114 -14.90 -10.60 14.28
CA GLY A 114 -16.09 -10.78 15.12
C GLY A 114 -16.75 -12.15 14.92
N GLY A 115 -16.88 -12.61 13.68
CA GLY A 115 -17.41 -13.93 13.33
C GLY A 115 -16.56 -15.10 13.85
N SER A 116 -15.24 -14.89 14.00
CA SER A 116 -14.33 -15.89 14.58
C SER A 116 -14.66 -16.23 16.02
N VAL A 117 -15.04 -15.20 16.79
CA VAL A 117 -15.39 -15.38 18.21
C VAL A 117 -16.69 -16.17 18.37
N THR A 118 -17.64 -15.97 17.45
CA THR A 118 -18.96 -16.64 17.48
C THR A 118 -18.99 -17.94 16.68
N GLY A 119 -17.99 -18.22 15.86
CA GLY A 119 -17.96 -19.38 14.96
C GLY A 119 -18.92 -19.27 13.77
N ALA A 120 -19.46 -18.09 13.50
CA ALA A 120 -20.54 -17.86 12.53
C ALA A 120 -20.20 -18.26 11.08
N TYR A 121 -18.92 -18.22 10.68
CA TYR A 121 -18.51 -18.57 9.32
C TYR A 121 -18.02 -20.01 9.13
N PHE A 122 -17.86 -20.78 10.22
CA PHE A 122 -17.32 -22.16 10.11
C PHE A 122 -18.25 -23.13 9.40
N ALA A 123 -19.58 -22.90 9.50
CA ALA A 123 -20.56 -23.76 8.85
C ALA A 123 -20.59 -23.58 7.32
N ASP A 124 -20.58 -22.36 6.83
CA ASP A 124 -20.55 -22.01 5.42
C ASP A 124 -19.86 -20.63 5.22
N PRO A 125 -18.55 -20.64 4.96
CA PRO A 125 -17.79 -19.40 4.75
C PRO A 125 -18.26 -18.58 3.54
N ALA A 126 -18.75 -19.23 2.48
CA ALA A 126 -19.19 -18.55 1.26
C ALA A 126 -20.52 -17.82 1.49
N ALA A 127 -21.48 -18.49 2.15
CA ALA A 127 -22.74 -17.86 2.52
C ALA A 127 -22.51 -16.70 3.52
N TYR A 128 -21.60 -16.85 4.47
CA TYR A 128 -21.25 -15.77 5.39
C TYR A 128 -20.65 -14.56 4.65
N PHE A 129 -19.75 -14.80 3.68
CA PHE A 129 -19.20 -13.72 2.88
C PHE A 129 -20.29 -12.99 2.09
N GLY A 130 -21.22 -13.72 1.47
CA GLY A 130 -22.33 -13.13 0.72
C GLY A 130 -23.29 -12.27 1.57
N GLN A 131 -23.32 -12.46 2.88
CA GLN A 131 -24.13 -11.64 3.81
C GLN A 131 -23.43 -10.34 4.22
N ILE A 132 -22.10 -10.28 4.13
CA ILE A 132 -21.31 -9.15 4.61
C ILE A 132 -20.73 -8.28 3.50
N SER A 133 -20.75 -8.76 2.26
CA SER A 133 -20.31 -8.03 1.06
C SER A 133 -21.46 -7.26 0.42
#